data_10bb14de702714d827c4104bd9498c11
#
_entry.id   10bb14de702714d827c4104bd9498c11
#
_cell.length_a   1.000
_cell.length_b   1.000
_cell.length_c   1.000
_cell.angle_alpha   90.00
_cell.angle_beta   90.00
_cell.angle_gamma   90.00
#
_symmetry.space_group_name_H-M   'P 1'
#
loop_
_entity.id
_entity.type
_entity.pdbx_description
1 polymer ?
#
loop_
_entity_poly.entity_id
_entity_poly.type
_entity_poly.pdbx_seq_one_letter_code
_entity_poly.pdbx_strand_id
1 'polypeptide(L)'
;MHILLTNDDGLKAPGLQTLKRELASHDCRLTVVAPNGQRSAASHSMTINKALYCRDESTVPGIREIAVSGTPVDCVKMAMEYFLKDDKPDLIISGINDGYNLGSDVLYSGTVSAAMEGPYYGLPAFAVSMLGMTDERCVQTAHLV
;
A
#
# COMPACT_ATOMS: atom_id res chain seq x y z
N MET A 1 -9.52 -4.49 -14.15
CA MET A 1 -8.41 -4.85 -13.24
C MET A 1 -8.72 -4.33 -11.85
N HIS A 2 -8.48 -5.12 -10.79
CA HIS A 2 -8.63 -4.71 -9.39
C HIS A 2 -7.26 -4.56 -8.74
N ILE A 3 -6.94 -3.40 -8.19
CA ILE A 3 -5.63 -3.10 -7.60
C ILE A 3 -5.78 -2.87 -6.09
N LEU A 4 -4.96 -3.55 -5.31
CA LEU A 4 -4.76 -3.28 -3.89
C LEU A 4 -3.60 -2.28 -3.72
N LEU A 5 -3.89 -1.13 -3.12
CA LEU A 5 -2.89 -0.12 -2.77
C LEU A 5 -2.57 -0.19 -1.27
N THR A 6 -1.29 -0.07 -0.95
CA THR A 6 -0.78 0.04 0.43
C THR A 6 0.47 0.90 0.49
N ASN A 7 1.02 1.14 1.67
CA ASN A 7 2.31 1.80 1.91
C ASN A 7 2.78 1.58 3.35
N ASP A 8 3.88 2.22 3.76
CA ASP A 8 4.33 2.30 5.15
C ASP A 8 4.24 3.70 5.77
N ASP A 9 3.96 4.73 4.96
CA ASP A 9 3.78 6.10 5.43
C ASP A 9 2.39 6.38 6.03
N GLY A 10 1.44 5.49 5.76
CA GLY A 10 0.07 5.57 6.26
C GLY A 10 -0.97 6.01 5.23
N LEU A 11 -2.25 5.75 5.55
CA LEU A 11 -3.38 5.95 4.63
C LEU A 11 -3.47 7.37 4.07
N LYS A 12 -3.13 8.39 4.86
CA LYS A 12 -3.21 9.80 4.46
C LYS A 12 -1.93 10.35 3.81
N ALA A 13 -0.92 9.51 3.62
CA ALA A 13 0.35 9.94 3.04
C ALA A 13 0.19 10.48 1.62
N PRO A 14 0.85 11.60 1.27
CA PRO A 14 0.71 12.24 -0.04
C PRO A 14 0.99 11.30 -1.21
N GLY A 15 2.04 10.47 -1.11
CA GLY A 15 2.41 9.51 -2.14
C GLY A 15 1.31 8.51 -2.47
N LEU A 16 0.69 7.92 -1.44
CA LEU A 16 -0.41 6.98 -1.60
C LEU A 16 -1.66 7.67 -2.16
N GLN A 17 -1.97 8.86 -1.67
CA GLN A 17 -3.14 9.62 -2.13
C GLN A 17 -2.99 10.08 -3.57
N THR A 18 -1.78 10.45 -4.00
CA THR A 18 -1.51 10.78 -5.40
C THR A 18 -1.62 9.54 -6.29
N LEU A 19 -1.00 8.42 -5.90
CA LEU A 19 -1.11 7.16 -6.63
C LEU A 19 -2.57 6.72 -6.80
N LYS A 20 -3.36 6.79 -5.71
CA LYS A 20 -4.80 6.50 -5.74
C LYS A 20 -5.53 7.41 -6.73
N ARG A 21 -5.29 8.72 -6.68
CA ARG A 21 -5.96 9.71 -7.54
C ARG A 21 -5.65 9.47 -9.02
N GLU A 22 -4.38 9.25 -9.36
CA GLU A 22 -3.97 9.01 -10.74
C GLU A 22 -4.55 7.70 -11.28
N LEU A 23 -4.44 6.61 -10.52
CA LEU A 23 -5.02 5.32 -10.93
C LEU A 23 -6.55 5.34 -11.02
N ALA A 24 -7.23 6.14 -10.19
CA ALA A 24 -8.67 6.30 -10.26
C ALA A 24 -9.17 6.94 -11.57
N SER A 25 -8.29 7.60 -12.32
CA SER A 25 -8.61 8.15 -13.66
C SER A 25 -8.61 7.08 -14.76
N HIS A 26 -8.13 5.89 -14.47
CA HIS A 26 -8.10 4.75 -15.38
C HIS A 26 -9.25 3.78 -15.11
N ASP A 27 -9.55 2.92 -16.07
CA ASP A 27 -10.60 1.89 -15.93
C ASP A 27 -10.11 0.72 -15.04
N CYS A 28 -9.93 1.02 -13.75
CA CYS A 28 -9.56 0.03 -12.74
C CYS A 28 -10.33 0.25 -11.43
N ARG A 29 -10.56 -0.85 -10.72
CA ARG A 29 -11.13 -0.83 -9.39
C ARG A 29 -10.00 -0.74 -8.37
N LEU A 30 -10.14 0.13 -7.38
CA LEU A 30 -9.14 0.35 -6.34
C LEU A 30 -9.68 -0.04 -4.96
N THR A 31 -8.84 -0.71 -4.19
CA THR A 31 -9.00 -0.86 -2.74
C THR A 31 -7.71 -0.42 -2.07
N VAL A 32 -7.81 0.42 -1.07
CA VAL A 32 -6.68 0.94 -0.30
C VAL A 32 -6.73 0.34 1.11
N VAL A 33 -5.70 -0.38 1.50
CA VAL A 33 -5.55 -0.87 2.88
C VAL A 33 -4.15 -0.51 3.35
N ALA A 34 -4.05 0.44 4.27
CA ALA A 34 -2.78 1.02 4.67
C ALA A 34 -2.73 1.27 6.19
N PRO A 35 -1.53 1.42 6.77
CA PRO A 35 -1.41 1.76 8.18
C PRO A 35 -2.15 3.05 8.53
N ASN A 36 -2.65 3.15 9.76
CA ASN A 36 -3.30 4.36 10.28
C ASN A 36 -2.33 5.52 10.55
N GLY A 37 -1.03 5.31 10.34
CA GLY A 37 0.05 6.28 10.47
C GLY A 37 1.38 5.65 10.07
N GLN A 38 2.44 6.44 10.03
CA GLN A 38 3.77 6.04 9.57
C GLN A 38 4.33 4.83 10.33
N ARG A 39 4.94 3.90 9.61
CA ARG A 39 5.56 2.65 10.09
C ARG A 39 6.97 2.48 9.51
N SER A 40 7.79 3.52 9.56
CA SER A 40 9.17 3.48 9.05
C SER A 40 10.00 2.38 9.70
N ALA A 41 10.88 1.78 8.91
CA ALA A 41 11.77 0.69 9.34
C ALA A 41 11.01 -0.51 9.95
N ALA A 42 9.78 -0.75 9.53
CA ALA A 42 8.99 -1.88 10.01
C ALA A 42 9.56 -3.23 9.57
N SER A 43 10.44 -3.24 8.56
CA SER A 43 10.94 -4.48 7.96
C SER A 43 9.78 -5.40 7.54
N HIS A 44 10.03 -6.66 7.30
CA HIS A 44 9.00 -7.67 7.01
C HIS A 44 8.38 -8.22 8.32
N SER A 45 7.88 -7.31 9.18
CA SER A 45 7.32 -7.68 10.48
C SER A 45 5.78 -7.76 10.44
N MET A 46 5.24 -8.65 11.25
CA MET A 46 3.81 -8.89 11.42
C MET A 46 3.43 -8.74 12.90
N THR A 47 2.24 -8.24 13.16
CA THR A 47 1.69 -8.12 14.52
C THR A 47 1.13 -9.48 14.99
N ILE A 48 1.72 -10.05 16.04
CA ILE A 48 1.31 -11.38 16.57
C ILE A 48 0.51 -11.25 17.86
N ASN A 49 0.95 -10.40 18.80
CA ASN A 49 0.46 -10.39 20.18
C ASN A 49 -0.44 -9.19 20.52
N LYS A 50 -0.98 -8.51 19.52
CA LYS A 50 -1.87 -7.35 19.71
C LYS A 50 -3.07 -7.44 18.75
N ALA A 51 -4.22 -6.95 19.19
CA ALA A 51 -5.37 -6.80 18.31
C ALA A 51 -5.07 -5.77 17.21
N LEU A 52 -5.46 -6.07 16.00
CA LEU A 52 -5.47 -5.13 14.89
C LEU A 52 -6.83 -4.43 14.85
N TYR A 53 -6.80 -3.11 14.82
CA TYR A 53 -7.99 -2.29 14.66
C TYR A 53 -8.04 -1.79 13.22
N CYS A 54 -9.19 -1.97 12.60
CA CYS A 54 -9.45 -1.54 11.23
C CYS A 54 -10.59 -0.53 11.23
N ARG A 55 -10.41 0.57 10.47
CA ARG A 55 -11.44 1.60 10.32
C ARG A 55 -11.63 1.89 8.84
N ASP A 56 -12.89 1.85 8.39
CA ASP A 56 -13.26 2.31 7.05
C ASP A 56 -13.19 3.84 7.04
N GLU A 57 -12.37 4.38 6.15
CA GLU A 57 -12.17 5.82 5.92
C GLU A 57 -12.47 6.21 4.48
N SER A 58 -13.28 5.42 3.78
CA SER A 58 -13.68 5.66 2.40
C SER A 58 -14.35 7.02 2.23
N THR A 59 -13.79 7.85 1.36
CA THR A 59 -14.31 9.20 1.08
C THR A 59 -14.69 9.39 -0.38
N VAL A 60 -14.20 8.52 -1.26
CA VAL A 60 -14.47 8.57 -2.70
C VAL A 60 -15.40 7.43 -3.09
N PRO A 61 -16.56 7.71 -3.72
CA PRO A 61 -17.46 6.65 -4.19
C PRO A 61 -16.72 5.64 -5.09
N GLY A 62 -16.91 4.35 -4.82
CA GLY A 62 -16.29 3.27 -5.59
C GLY A 62 -14.87 2.90 -5.18
N ILE A 63 -14.23 3.65 -4.29
CA ILE A 63 -12.91 3.32 -3.73
C ILE A 63 -13.06 3.01 -2.24
N ARG A 64 -12.72 1.79 -1.85
CA ARG A 64 -12.70 1.41 -0.44
C ARG A 64 -11.34 1.74 0.18
N GLU A 65 -11.36 2.47 1.30
CA GLU A 65 -10.15 2.90 2.02
C GLU A 65 -10.22 2.43 3.47
N ILE A 66 -9.26 1.61 3.90
CA ILE A 66 -9.23 1.01 5.24
C ILE A 66 -7.92 1.35 5.92
N ALA A 67 -8.01 2.01 7.08
CA ALA A 67 -6.89 2.25 7.98
C ALA A 67 -6.71 1.08 8.94
N VAL A 68 -5.50 0.53 9.04
CA VAL A 68 -5.15 -0.59 9.92
C VAL A 68 -4.13 -0.13 10.97
N SER A 69 -4.28 -0.55 12.22
CA SER A 69 -3.33 -0.19 13.30
C SER A 69 -2.02 -0.99 13.28
N GLY A 70 -1.81 -1.81 12.25
CA GLY A 70 -0.66 -2.72 12.09
C GLY A 70 0.46 -2.19 11.20
N THR A 71 1.34 -3.12 10.82
CA THR A 71 2.44 -2.91 9.86
C THR A 71 1.91 -2.91 8.41
N PRO A 72 2.72 -2.54 7.41
CA PRO A 72 2.36 -2.71 6.00
C PRO A 72 2.03 -4.16 5.62
N VAL A 73 2.76 -5.12 6.17
CA VAL A 73 2.49 -6.56 6.00
C VAL A 73 1.11 -6.92 6.56
N ASP A 74 0.78 -6.44 7.77
CA ASP A 74 -0.55 -6.66 8.36
C ASP A 74 -1.66 -6.08 7.46
N CYS A 75 -1.43 -4.95 6.82
CA CYS A 75 -2.40 -4.33 5.91
C CYS A 75 -2.70 -5.23 4.71
N VAL A 76 -1.65 -5.78 4.06
CA VAL A 76 -1.84 -6.71 2.94
C VAL A 76 -2.53 -8.00 3.41
N LYS A 77 -2.10 -8.57 4.54
CA LYS A 77 -2.74 -9.78 5.09
C LYS A 77 -4.21 -9.55 5.42
N MET A 78 -4.56 -8.43 6.08
CA MET A 78 -5.94 -8.07 6.38
C MET A 78 -6.76 -7.86 5.10
N ALA A 79 -6.17 -7.26 4.07
CA ALA A 79 -6.82 -7.14 2.77
C ALA A 79 -7.12 -8.54 2.18
N MET A 80 -6.13 -9.39 2.08
CA MET A 80 -6.23 -10.67 1.38
C MET A 80 -7.06 -11.71 2.14
N GLU A 81 -6.91 -11.78 3.47
CA GLU A 81 -7.54 -12.81 4.29
C GLU A 81 -8.95 -12.45 4.77
N TYR A 82 -9.28 -11.15 4.81
CA TYR A 82 -10.53 -10.67 5.37
C TYR A 82 -11.34 -9.79 4.41
N PHE A 83 -10.79 -8.64 3.98
CA PHE A 83 -11.57 -7.65 3.22
C PHE A 83 -11.85 -8.04 1.77
N LEU A 84 -10.92 -8.75 1.14
CA LEU A 84 -10.93 -9.14 -0.28
C LEU A 84 -10.87 -10.67 -0.45
N LYS A 85 -11.20 -11.42 0.59
CA LYS A 85 -11.13 -12.89 0.59
C LYS A 85 -11.86 -13.53 -0.60
N ASP A 86 -13.06 -13.03 -0.88
CA ASP A 86 -13.93 -13.54 -1.95
C ASP A 86 -13.84 -12.71 -3.25
N ASP A 87 -13.02 -11.65 -3.27
CA ASP A 87 -12.90 -10.71 -4.37
C ASP A 87 -11.45 -10.21 -4.48
N LYS A 88 -10.54 -11.15 -4.75
CA LYS A 88 -9.09 -10.90 -4.75
C LYS A 88 -8.68 -9.85 -5.80
N PRO A 89 -7.69 -9.00 -5.48
CA PRO A 89 -7.12 -8.10 -6.46
C PRO A 89 -6.29 -8.87 -7.50
N ASP A 90 -6.04 -8.22 -8.63
CA ASP A 90 -5.16 -8.72 -9.69
C ASP A 90 -3.71 -8.30 -9.48
N LEU A 91 -3.50 -7.21 -8.71
CA LEU A 91 -2.20 -6.57 -8.52
C LEU A 91 -2.12 -5.90 -7.15
N ILE A 92 -0.95 -5.94 -6.53
CA ILE A 92 -0.64 -5.18 -5.32
C ILE A 92 0.40 -4.09 -5.66
N ILE A 93 0.14 -2.85 -5.25
CA ILE A 93 1.10 -1.75 -5.37
C ILE A 93 1.31 -1.15 -3.98
N SER A 94 2.58 -1.12 -3.55
CA SER A 94 3.00 -0.51 -2.29
C SER A 94 3.79 0.77 -2.56
N GLY A 95 3.32 1.90 -2.09
CA GLY A 95 3.97 3.21 -2.26
C GLY A 95 2.95 4.34 -2.48
N ILE A 96 3.37 5.53 -2.96
CA ILE A 96 4.75 5.91 -3.29
C ILE A 96 5.46 6.29 -2.00
N ASN A 97 6.61 5.69 -1.70
CA ASN A 97 7.42 6.00 -0.53
C ASN A 97 8.32 7.23 -0.79
N ASP A 98 8.40 8.15 0.18
CA ASP A 98 9.38 9.25 0.15
C ASP A 98 10.72 8.79 0.73
N GLY A 99 11.60 8.38 -0.15
CA GLY A 99 12.92 7.82 0.15
C GLY A 99 13.19 6.59 -0.69
N TYR A 100 14.45 6.46 -1.14
CA TYR A 100 14.86 5.27 -1.88
C TYR A 100 14.96 4.05 -0.96
N ASN A 101 14.61 2.88 -1.51
CA ASN A 101 14.82 1.57 -0.90
C ASN A 101 15.81 0.83 -1.78
N LEU A 102 17.12 1.03 -1.57
CA LEU A 102 18.20 0.51 -2.41
C LEU A 102 19.16 -0.38 -1.61
N GLY A 103 19.76 -1.35 -2.27
CA GLY A 103 20.75 -2.24 -1.65
C GLY A 103 20.20 -2.95 -0.41
N SER A 104 20.89 -2.82 0.72
CA SER A 104 20.50 -3.44 1.99
C SER A 104 19.21 -2.84 2.60
N ASP A 105 18.86 -1.59 2.25
CA ASP A 105 17.69 -0.90 2.81
C ASP A 105 16.38 -1.57 2.40
N VAL A 106 16.38 -2.28 1.26
CA VAL A 106 15.26 -3.13 0.81
C VAL A 106 14.79 -4.09 1.91
N LEU A 107 15.72 -4.64 2.70
CA LEU A 107 15.41 -5.62 3.76
C LEU A 107 14.69 -4.99 4.97
N TYR A 108 14.85 -3.68 5.16
CA TYR A 108 14.24 -2.93 6.27
C TYR A 108 13.01 -2.14 5.86
N SER A 109 12.72 -2.08 4.56
CA SER A 109 11.64 -1.30 4.00
C SER A 109 10.26 -1.92 4.25
N GLY A 110 9.37 -1.16 4.85
CA GLY A 110 7.95 -1.52 4.98
C GLY A 110 7.25 -1.54 3.63
N THR A 111 7.58 -0.59 2.74
CA THR A 111 7.05 -0.49 1.37
C THR A 111 7.36 -1.77 0.58
N VAL A 112 8.64 -2.19 0.59
CA VAL A 112 9.07 -3.40 -0.12
C VAL A 112 8.45 -4.65 0.52
N SER A 113 8.43 -4.73 1.84
CA SER A 113 7.88 -5.87 2.57
C SER A 113 6.40 -6.10 2.28
N ALA A 114 5.61 -5.02 2.16
CA ALA A 114 4.21 -5.12 1.77
C ALA A 114 4.05 -5.69 0.34
N ALA A 115 4.88 -5.26 -0.61
CA ALA A 115 4.87 -5.80 -1.96
C ALA A 115 5.29 -7.29 -1.97
N MET A 116 6.25 -7.68 -1.11
CA MET A 116 6.70 -9.06 -1.00
C MET A 116 5.60 -10.04 -0.53
N GLU A 117 4.52 -9.55 0.06
CA GLU A 117 3.34 -10.39 0.38
C GLU A 117 2.62 -10.87 -0.89
N GLY A 118 2.65 -10.11 -2.00
CA GLY A 118 1.95 -10.47 -3.23
C GLY A 118 2.24 -11.89 -3.74
N PRO A 119 3.50 -12.29 -3.91
CA PRO A 119 3.89 -13.64 -4.32
C PRO A 119 3.33 -14.76 -3.43
N TYR A 120 3.18 -14.55 -2.12
CA TYR A 120 2.56 -15.55 -1.22
C TYR A 120 1.09 -15.81 -1.56
N TYR A 121 0.43 -14.83 -2.17
CA TYR A 121 -0.95 -14.96 -2.65
C TYR A 121 -1.04 -15.27 -4.15
N GLY A 122 0.10 -15.47 -4.83
CA GLY A 122 0.17 -15.73 -6.27
C GLY A 122 -0.12 -14.51 -7.13
N LEU A 123 0.07 -13.29 -6.58
CA LEU A 123 -0.21 -12.03 -7.24
C LEU A 123 1.08 -11.30 -7.63
N PRO A 124 1.11 -10.63 -8.80
CA PRO A 124 2.14 -9.65 -9.10
C PRO A 124 2.08 -8.50 -8.09
N ALA A 125 3.25 -7.94 -7.77
CA ALA A 125 3.33 -6.82 -6.85
C ALA A 125 4.49 -5.87 -7.19
N PHE A 126 4.29 -4.57 -6.94
CA PHE A 126 5.29 -3.52 -7.12
C PHE A 126 5.50 -2.76 -5.82
N ALA A 127 6.76 -2.46 -5.51
CA ALA A 127 7.15 -1.45 -4.53
C ALA A 127 7.63 -0.20 -5.27
N VAL A 128 7.05 0.93 -4.95
CA VAL A 128 7.32 2.21 -5.62
C VAL A 128 7.91 3.19 -4.63
N SER A 129 9.12 3.69 -4.93
CA SER A 129 9.85 4.63 -4.09
C SER A 129 10.45 5.75 -4.93
N MET A 130 10.50 6.96 -4.37
CA MET A 130 11.11 8.11 -5.00
C MET A 130 11.84 8.97 -3.95
N LEU A 131 12.71 9.88 -4.36
CA LEU A 131 13.36 10.84 -3.50
C LEU A 131 12.86 12.25 -3.82
N GLY A 132 12.60 13.04 -2.77
CA GLY A 132 12.17 14.43 -2.89
C GLY A 132 10.75 14.52 -3.44
N MET A 133 9.82 14.15 -2.64
CA MET A 133 8.39 14.12 -2.96
C MET A 133 7.85 15.53 -3.20
N THR A 134 7.46 15.80 -4.43
CA THR A 134 6.65 16.95 -4.83
C THR A 134 5.42 16.42 -5.59
N ASP A 135 4.35 17.22 -5.63
CA ASP A 135 3.12 16.79 -6.32
C ASP A 135 3.39 16.39 -7.78
N GLU A 136 4.16 17.19 -8.51
CA GLU A 136 4.51 16.91 -9.90
C GLU A 136 5.28 15.60 -10.07
N ARG A 137 6.27 15.36 -9.22
CA ARG A 137 7.08 14.13 -9.27
C ARG A 137 6.27 12.89 -8.86
N CYS A 138 5.37 13.05 -7.89
CA CYS A 138 4.45 11.96 -7.50
C CYS A 138 3.54 11.57 -8.67
N VAL A 139 2.99 12.55 -9.39
CA VAL A 139 2.17 12.31 -10.59
C VAL A 139 2.98 11.60 -11.67
N GLN A 140 4.19 12.09 -11.97
CA GLN A 140 5.08 11.45 -12.94
C GLN A 140 5.42 10.01 -12.54
N THR A 141 5.68 9.78 -11.25
CA THR A 141 5.98 8.43 -10.74
C THR A 141 4.74 7.52 -10.85
N ALA A 142 3.56 8.03 -10.53
CA ALA A 142 2.33 7.26 -10.65
C ALA A 142 2.02 6.86 -12.11
N HIS A 143 2.43 7.65 -13.10
CA HIS A 143 2.28 7.32 -14.52
C HIS A 143 3.26 6.24 -15.03
N LEU A 144 4.29 5.90 -14.24
CA LEU A 144 5.23 4.83 -14.59
C LEU A 144 4.76 3.46 -14.09
N VAL A 145 3.75 3.42 -13.25
CA VAL A 145 3.20 2.22 -12.62
C VAL A 145 1.92 1.78 -13.31
#